data_82ed7b73a944f436c513d19f8b7afd5a
#
_entry.id   82ed7b73a944f436c513d19f8b7afd5a
#
_cell.length_a   1.000
_cell.length_b   1.000
_cell.length_c   1.000
_cell.angle_alpha   90.00
_cell.angle_beta   90.00
_cell.angle_gamma   90.00
#
_symmetry.space_group_name_H-M   'P 1'
#
loop_
_entity.id
_entity.type
_entity.pdbx_description
1 polymer ?
#
loop_
_entity_poly.entity_id
_entity_poly.type
_entity_poly.pdbx_seq_one_letter_code
_entity_poly.pdbx_strand_id
1 'polypeptide(L)'
;MLQTAQRTAKSKRKKSAPASLGEAAADKTAPPHERFLEAFRWMLLARILEEKLVSLYRGGQITGGVYIGKGQEAVSVACGLFLEKGDIFAPLIRDQAGRSAFGEPLVDVTRTYLGSRLGPMRGRDGNIHRGHPRDNELAMISHLGAMVSVTVGTLMAKRFRGEKNFVGLSCIGEGGMQTGAFHEGMNIAAVEQVPLVVVATNNHYAYSTPNERQFACDDLVERAIGYGFEGYSLDGTDLAACLDVIGGAVKRARAGRPPQLVVASVLRLSGHGEHDDASYVPEEMKRQAFARDCFFTTKNLVRELKGQCSLQQPCVVGGLESEDVVVCV
;
A
#
# COMPACT_ATOMS: atom_id res chain seq x y z
N MET A 1 22.13 -45.59 -21.80
CA MET A 1 22.91 -44.49 -22.41
C MET A 1 22.24 -43.19 -22.09
N LEU A 2 22.75 -42.51 -21.06
CA LEU A 2 22.25 -41.20 -20.61
C LEU A 2 23.16 -40.13 -21.26
N GLN A 3 22.62 -39.38 -22.20
CA GLN A 3 23.33 -38.25 -22.81
C GLN A 3 23.35 -37.06 -21.85
N THR A 4 24.55 -36.70 -21.46
CA THR A 4 24.90 -35.52 -20.69
C THR A 4 24.69 -34.27 -21.54
N ALA A 5 23.65 -33.48 -21.24
CA ALA A 5 23.50 -32.15 -21.83
C ALA A 5 24.51 -31.19 -21.20
N GLN A 6 25.47 -30.75 -21.98
CA GLN A 6 26.46 -29.73 -21.61
C GLN A 6 25.75 -28.38 -21.38
N ARG A 7 25.85 -27.85 -20.17
CA ARG A 7 25.50 -26.46 -19.82
C ARG A 7 26.54 -25.52 -20.44
N THR A 8 26.20 -24.89 -21.54
CA THR A 8 26.98 -23.77 -22.11
C THR A 8 26.46 -22.43 -21.61
N ALA A 9 27.42 -21.54 -21.41
CA ALA A 9 27.31 -20.10 -21.18
C ALA A 9 26.98 -19.61 -19.77
N LYS A 10 28.04 -19.44 -18.98
CA LYS A 10 28.08 -18.46 -17.89
C LYS A 10 27.93 -17.06 -18.48
N SER A 11 26.72 -16.51 -18.48
CA SER A 11 26.50 -15.08 -18.62
C SER A 11 27.28 -14.36 -17.50
N LYS A 12 28.21 -13.49 -17.85
CA LYS A 12 28.92 -12.64 -16.89
C LYS A 12 27.89 -11.72 -16.25
N ARG A 13 27.47 -12.04 -15.02
CA ARG A 13 26.70 -11.14 -14.19
C ARG A 13 27.46 -9.81 -14.13
N LYS A 14 26.91 -8.75 -14.71
CA LYS A 14 27.34 -7.39 -14.39
C LYS A 14 27.12 -7.25 -12.89
N LYS A 15 28.20 -7.02 -12.12
CA LYS A 15 28.09 -6.63 -10.73
C LYS A 15 27.26 -5.34 -10.72
N SER A 16 26.03 -5.41 -10.22
CA SER A 16 25.28 -4.20 -9.90
C SER A 16 26.08 -3.41 -8.85
N ALA A 17 26.05 -2.09 -8.95
CA ALA A 17 26.58 -1.22 -7.92
C ALA A 17 25.95 -1.60 -6.56
N PRO A 18 26.66 -1.41 -5.44
CA PRO A 18 26.12 -1.70 -4.12
C PRO A 18 24.80 -0.94 -3.94
N ALA A 19 23.79 -1.62 -3.34
CA ALA A 19 22.53 -1.01 -2.99
C ALA A 19 22.82 0.25 -2.15
N SER A 20 22.44 1.42 -2.66
CA SER A 20 22.56 2.68 -1.95
C SER A 20 21.26 2.92 -1.19
N LEU A 21 21.34 3.22 0.11
CA LEU A 21 20.26 3.88 0.80
C LEU A 21 20.15 5.28 0.16
N GLY A 22 19.17 5.47 -0.72
CA GLY A 22 18.87 6.77 -1.26
C GLY A 22 18.06 7.54 -0.22
N GLU A 23 18.58 8.64 0.32
CA GLU A 23 17.67 9.73 0.69
C GLU A 23 16.88 10.04 -0.57
N ALA A 24 15.55 9.98 -0.50
CA ALA A 24 14.70 10.41 -1.58
C ALA A 24 15.01 11.89 -1.82
N ALA A 25 15.96 12.17 -2.72
CA ALA A 25 16.08 13.49 -3.28
C ALA A 25 14.74 13.73 -3.98
N ALA A 26 13.88 14.48 -3.33
CA ALA A 26 12.61 14.90 -3.88
C ALA A 26 12.90 15.42 -5.30
N ASP A 27 12.39 14.72 -6.30
CA ASP A 27 12.32 15.28 -7.63
C ASP A 27 11.48 16.55 -7.48
N LYS A 28 12.13 17.72 -7.57
CA LYS A 28 11.54 19.03 -7.27
C LYS A 28 10.40 19.42 -8.22
N THR A 29 9.98 18.53 -9.10
CA THR A 29 8.74 18.63 -9.83
C THR A 29 7.61 18.05 -8.95
N ALA A 30 6.86 18.93 -8.28
CA ALA A 30 5.65 18.54 -7.59
C ALA A 30 4.79 17.62 -8.47
N PRO A 31 4.18 16.55 -7.91
CA PRO A 31 3.27 15.72 -8.68
C PRO A 31 2.24 16.61 -9.37
N PRO A 32 1.84 16.32 -10.62
CA PRO A 32 0.86 17.15 -11.32
C PRO A 32 -0.35 17.37 -10.42
N HIS A 33 -0.82 18.60 -10.34
CA HIS A 33 -1.96 19.02 -9.50
C HIS A 33 -3.16 18.08 -9.61
N GLU A 34 -3.45 17.59 -10.80
CA GLU A 34 -4.54 16.62 -11.06
C GLU A 34 -4.34 15.30 -10.31
N ARG A 35 -3.13 14.75 -10.29
CA ARG A 35 -2.84 13.49 -9.58
C ARG A 35 -2.96 13.65 -8.07
N PHE A 36 -2.60 14.81 -7.55
CA PHE A 36 -2.77 15.10 -6.13
C PHE A 36 -4.26 15.17 -5.74
N LEU A 37 -5.08 15.81 -6.57
CA LEU A 37 -6.54 15.86 -6.37
C LEU A 37 -7.18 14.47 -6.51
N GLU A 38 -6.74 13.66 -7.46
CA GLU A 38 -7.19 12.28 -7.63
C GLU A 38 -6.86 11.44 -6.39
N ALA A 39 -5.62 11.53 -5.89
CA ALA A 39 -5.22 10.86 -4.67
C ALA A 39 -6.11 11.27 -3.48
N PHE A 40 -6.32 12.57 -3.29
CA PHE A 40 -7.17 13.07 -2.21
C PHE A 40 -8.62 12.57 -2.32
N ARG A 41 -9.16 12.49 -3.53
CA ARG A 41 -10.49 11.90 -3.76
C ARG A 41 -10.57 10.47 -3.23
N TRP A 42 -9.60 9.62 -3.53
CA TRP A 42 -9.58 8.24 -3.07
C TRP A 42 -9.37 8.14 -1.55
N MET A 43 -8.53 9.01 -0.97
CA MET A 43 -8.38 9.11 0.49
C MET A 43 -9.71 9.48 1.16
N LEU A 44 -10.44 10.46 0.62
CA LEU A 44 -11.74 10.89 1.12
C LEU A 44 -12.78 9.76 1.06
N LEU A 45 -12.88 9.09 -0.08
CA LEU A 45 -13.81 7.98 -0.24
C LEU A 45 -13.49 6.82 0.73
N ALA A 46 -12.21 6.48 0.90
CA ALA A 46 -11.79 5.46 1.87
C ALA A 46 -12.16 5.87 3.30
N ARG A 47 -11.88 7.11 3.71
CA ARG A 47 -12.19 7.62 5.05
C ARG A 47 -13.69 7.56 5.34
N ILE A 48 -14.53 8.03 4.43
CA ILE A 48 -16.00 8.02 4.58
C ILE A 48 -16.53 6.58 4.65
N LEU A 49 -16.05 5.71 3.76
CA LEU A 49 -16.45 4.29 3.74
C LEU A 49 -16.08 3.61 5.06
N GLU A 50 -14.84 3.77 5.52
CA GLU A 50 -14.34 3.15 6.73
C GLU A 50 -15.08 3.66 7.99
N GLU A 51 -15.36 4.96 8.09
CA GLU A 51 -16.17 5.53 9.18
C GLU A 51 -17.59 4.96 9.17
N LYS A 52 -18.16 4.73 7.98
CA LYS A 52 -19.47 4.06 7.88
C LYS A 52 -19.40 2.60 8.30
N LEU A 53 -18.33 1.85 7.92
CA LEU A 53 -18.13 0.48 8.36
C LEU A 53 -17.99 0.37 9.89
N VAL A 54 -17.26 1.30 10.50
CA VAL A 54 -17.17 1.41 11.97
C VAL A 54 -18.55 1.61 12.60
N SER A 55 -19.36 2.53 12.06
CA SER A 55 -20.73 2.75 12.52
C SER A 55 -21.59 1.49 12.43
N LEU A 56 -21.52 0.77 11.31
CA LEU A 56 -22.25 -0.48 11.11
C LEU A 56 -21.76 -1.60 12.04
N TYR A 57 -20.46 -1.67 12.31
CA TYR A 57 -19.89 -2.63 13.26
C TYR A 57 -20.39 -2.36 14.68
N ARG A 58 -20.31 -1.10 15.14
CA ARG A 58 -20.82 -0.69 16.47
C ARG A 58 -22.31 -0.87 16.60
N GLY A 59 -23.05 -0.77 15.50
CA GLY A 59 -24.49 -1.08 15.42
C GLY A 59 -24.82 -2.56 15.32
N GLY A 60 -23.82 -3.47 15.40
CA GLY A 60 -24.01 -4.93 15.34
C GLY A 60 -24.41 -5.49 13.97
N GLN A 61 -24.28 -4.71 12.90
CA GLN A 61 -24.62 -5.15 11.55
C GLN A 61 -23.46 -5.87 10.83
N ILE A 62 -22.23 -5.72 11.34
CA ILE A 62 -21.05 -6.44 10.91
C ILE A 62 -20.61 -7.36 12.02
N THR A 63 -20.52 -8.68 11.74
CA THR A 63 -20.16 -9.70 12.75
C THR A 63 -18.67 -10.00 12.80
N GLY A 64 -17.92 -9.70 11.75
CA GLY A 64 -16.47 -9.89 11.68
C GLY A 64 -15.70 -8.67 12.21
N GLY A 65 -14.36 -8.75 12.23
CA GLY A 65 -13.53 -7.62 12.63
C GLY A 65 -13.53 -6.50 11.58
N VAL A 66 -13.51 -5.24 12.01
CA VAL A 66 -13.32 -4.07 11.16
C VAL A 66 -11.96 -3.49 11.44
N TYR A 67 -11.17 -3.31 10.39
CA TYR A 67 -9.81 -2.79 10.43
C TYR A 67 -9.71 -1.63 9.44
N ILE A 68 -9.47 -0.43 9.95
CA ILE A 68 -9.47 0.79 9.15
C ILE A 68 -8.07 1.34 8.94
N GLY A 69 -7.87 2.00 7.80
CA GLY A 69 -6.60 2.61 7.39
C GLY A 69 -6.45 4.06 7.84
N LYS A 70 -7.26 4.52 8.80
CA LYS A 70 -7.25 5.91 9.28
C LYS A 70 -5.85 6.36 9.70
N GLY A 71 -5.36 7.42 9.05
CA GLY A 71 -4.01 7.97 9.22
C GLY A 71 -2.95 7.38 8.28
N GLN A 72 -3.29 6.36 7.48
CA GLN A 72 -2.37 5.68 6.55
C GLN A 72 -2.81 5.82 5.09
N GLU A 73 -3.83 6.63 4.81
CA GLU A 73 -4.45 6.74 3.49
C GLU A 73 -3.49 7.29 2.44
N ALA A 74 -2.54 8.14 2.82
CA ALA A 74 -1.55 8.70 1.90
C ALA A 74 -0.61 7.62 1.34
N VAL A 75 -0.13 6.71 2.20
CA VAL A 75 0.67 5.55 1.78
C VAL A 75 -0.18 4.62 0.91
N SER A 76 -1.37 4.30 1.40
CA SER A 76 -2.29 3.37 0.74
C SER A 76 -2.65 3.83 -0.67
N VAL A 77 -3.08 5.09 -0.84
CA VAL A 77 -3.47 5.61 -2.15
C VAL A 77 -2.32 5.60 -3.14
N ALA A 78 -1.11 5.96 -2.71
CA ALA A 78 0.07 5.95 -3.56
C ALA A 78 0.40 4.53 -4.06
N CYS A 79 0.10 3.48 -3.28
CA CYS A 79 0.32 2.09 -3.71
C CYS A 79 -0.58 1.68 -4.89
N GLY A 80 -1.84 2.14 -4.92
CA GLY A 80 -2.77 1.78 -6.00
C GLY A 80 -2.72 2.69 -7.22
N LEU A 81 -2.45 3.99 -7.01
CA LEU A 81 -2.62 5.04 -8.01
C LEU A 81 -1.64 4.94 -9.19
N PHE A 82 -0.44 4.39 -8.98
CA PHE A 82 0.60 4.27 -10.02
C PHE A 82 0.62 2.92 -10.73
N LEU A 83 -0.27 2.01 -10.34
CA LEU A 83 -0.41 0.73 -11.01
C LEU A 83 -1.34 0.86 -12.21
N GLU A 84 -0.98 0.15 -13.27
CA GLU A 84 -1.69 0.14 -14.55
C GLU A 84 -2.41 -1.19 -14.75
N LYS A 85 -3.30 -1.22 -15.72
CA LYS A 85 -3.96 -2.47 -16.11
C LYS A 85 -2.92 -3.52 -16.53
N GLY A 86 -2.93 -4.66 -15.87
CA GLY A 86 -1.96 -5.74 -16.08
C GLY A 86 -0.90 -5.83 -14.99
N ASP A 87 -0.73 -4.80 -14.18
CA ASP A 87 0.09 -4.88 -12.96
C ASP A 87 -0.56 -5.76 -11.91
N ILE A 88 0.20 -6.11 -10.89
CA ILE A 88 -0.27 -6.94 -9.78
C ILE A 88 -0.29 -6.11 -8.52
N PHE A 89 -1.41 -6.09 -7.83
CA PHE A 89 -1.55 -5.45 -6.53
C PHE A 89 -1.85 -6.47 -5.44
N ALA A 90 -1.04 -6.48 -4.39
CA ALA A 90 -1.23 -7.29 -3.19
C ALA A 90 -1.38 -6.38 -1.97
N PRO A 91 -2.56 -5.78 -1.77
CA PRO A 91 -2.83 -4.88 -0.66
C PRO A 91 -3.03 -5.63 0.66
N LEU A 92 -2.98 -4.89 1.77
CA LEU A 92 -3.35 -5.35 3.11
C LEU A 92 -4.75 -4.88 3.52
N ILE A 93 -5.08 -5.15 4.78
CA ILE A 93 -6.40 -4.84 5.37
C ILE A 93 -6.70 -3.35 5.43
N ARG A 94 -5.68 -2.49 5.55
CA ARG A 94 -5.82 -1.04 5.70
C ARG A 94 -5.60 -0.26 4.40
N ASP A 95 -5.45 -0.96 3.28
CA ASP A 95 -5.14 -0.32 2.00
C ASP A 95 -6.38 0.00 1.17
N GLN A 96 -7.48 0.41 1.84
CA GLN A 96 -8.74 0.70 1.14
C GLN A 96 -8.60 1.81 0.10
N ALA A 97 -7.86 2.88 0.40
CA ALA A 97 -7.64 3.95 -0.56
C ALA A 97 -6.90 3.46 -1.81
N GLY A 98 -5.87 2.63 -1.62
CA GLY A 98 -5.10 2.02 -2.72
C GLY A 98 -5.92 1.02 -3.53
N ARG A 99 -6.72 0.17 -2.86
CA ARG A 99 -7.64 -0.76 -3.53
C ARG A 99 -8.61 -0.01 -4.44
N SER A 100 -9.24 1.05 -3.92
CA SER A 100 -10.18 1.85 -4.69
C SER A 100 -9.50 2.58 -5.85
N ALA A 101 -8.28 3.11 -5.65
CA ALA A 101 -7.49 3.74 -6.69
C ALA A 101 -7.06 2.73 -7.79
N PHE A 102 -6.80 1.48 -7.43
CA PHE A 102 -6.49 0.41 -8.37
C PHE A 102 -7.72 -0.11 -9.13
N GLY A 103 -8.94 0.10 -8.58
CA GLY A 103 -10.18 -0.21 -9.27
C GLY A 103 -11.17 -1.08 -8.50
N GLU A 104 -10.94 -1.40 -7.20
CA GLU A 104 -11.90 -2.16 -6.40
C GLU A 104 -13.21 -1.40 -6.25
N PRO A 105 -14.36 -1.97 -6.66
CA PRO A 105 -15.65 -1.33 -6.49
C PRO A 105 -16.07 -1.22 -5.01
N LEU A 106 -16.45 -0.03 -4.55
CA LEU A 106 -16.89 0.18 -3.15
C LEU A 106 -18.07 -0.70 -2.76
N VAL A 107 -18.93 -1.05 -3.72
CA VAL A 107 -20.05 -1.95 -3.50
C VAL A 107 -19.60 -3.35 -3.10
N ASP A 108 -18.47 -3.83 -3.62
CA ASP A 108 -17.94 -5.16 -3.30
C ASP A 108 -17.29 -5.19 -1.92
N VAL A 109 -16.67 -4.07 -1.52
CA VAL A 109 -16.20 -3.86 -0.15
C VAL A 109 -17.36 -3.98 0.82
N THR A 110 -18.42 -3.21 0.62
CA THR A 110 -19.60 -3.17 1.48
C THR A 110 -20.30 -4.53 1.53
N ARG A 111 -20.46 -5.19 0.38
CA ARG A 111 -21.02 -6.54 0.29
C ARG A 111 -20.21 -7.57 1.06
N THR A 112 -18.90 -7.44 1.05
CA THR A 112 -18.01 -8.35 1.79
C THR A 112 -18.19 -8.18 3.29
N TYR A 113 -18.13 -6.95 3.78
CA TYR A 113 -18.31 -6.66 5.21
C TYR A 113 -19.69 -7.05 5.75
N LEU A 114 -20.72 -6.94 4.93
CA LEU A 114 -22.10 -7.34 5.28
C LEU A 114 -22.37 -8.84 5.05
N GLY A 115 -21.37 -9.64 4.70
CA GLY A 115 -21.53 -11.09 4.45
C GLY A 115 -22.48 -11.41 3.30
N SER A 116 -22.64 -10.52 2.32
CA SER A 116 -23.56 -10.70 1.21
C SER A 116 -23.11 -11.80 0.25
N ARG A 117 -24.05 -12.68 -0.14
CA ARG A 117 -23.79 -13.68 -1.19
C ARG A 117 -23.52 -13.05 -2.57
N LEU A 118 -23.87 -11.79 -2.77
CA LEU A 118 -23.62 -11.03 -4.00
C LEU A 118 -22.22 -10.40 -4.03
N GLY A 119 -21.48 -10.44 -2.93
CA GLY A 119 -20.10 -9.95 -2.87
C GLY A 119 -19.10 -10.95 -3.46
N PRO A 120 -17.85 -10.54 -3.68
CA PRO A 120 -16.82 -11.37 -4.30
C PRO A 120 -16.55 -12.66 -3.51
N MET A 121 -16.70 -12.62 -2.18
CA MET A 121 -16.51 -13.78 -1.28
C MET A 121 -17.78 -14.62 -1.10
N ARG A 122 -18.90 -14.21 -1.65
CA ARG A 122 -20.19 -14.91 -1.59
C ARG A 122 -20.67 -15.23 -0.17
N GLY A 123 -20.34 -14.39 0.80
CA GLY A 123 -20.63 -14.56 2.22
C GLY A 123 -19.85 -15.69 2.91
N ARG A 124 -18.80 -16.24 2.29
CA ARG A 124 -18.01 -17.35 2.86
C ARG A 124 -16.85 -16.89 3.74
N ASP A 125 -16.36 -15.71 3.51
CA ASP A 125 -15.36 -15.06 4.32
C ASP A 125 -15.92 -13.74 4.86
N GLY A 126 -15.39 -13.31 6.00
CA GLY A 126 -15.88 -12.14 6.69
C GLY A 126 -15.62 -10.84 5.94
N ASN A 127 -14.51 -10.19 6.23
CA ASN A 127 -14.40 -8.77 5.89
C ASN A 127 -13.06 -8.35 5.28
N ILE A 128 -12.03 -9.18 5.33
CA ILE A 128 -10.66 -8.76 4.96
C ILE A 128 -10.03 -9.59 3.84
N HIS A 129 -10.39 -10.87 3.71
CA HIS A 129 -9.77 -11.80 2.76
C HIS A 129 -10.43 -11.75 1.37
N ARG A 130 -10.58 -10.56 0.85
CA ARG A 130 -11.16 -10.35 -0.49
C ARG A 130 -10.11 -9.93 -1.50
N GLY A 131 -10.41 -10.13 -2.76
CA GLY A 131 -9.60 -9.70 -3.90
C GLY A 131 -10.29 -9.98 -5.21
N HIS A 132 -9.75 -9.42 -6.27
CA HIS A 132 -10.20 -9.57 -7.64
C HIS A 132 -9.07 -10.16 -8.51
N PRO A 133 -8.75 -11.48 -8.39
CA PRO A 133 -7.58 -12.07 -9.06
C PRO A 133 -7.62 -11.96 -10.59
N ARG A 134 -8.83 -11.85 -11.19
CA ARG A 134 -8.99 -11.63 -12.65
C ARG A 134 -8.48 -10.25 -13.09
N ASP A 135 -8.51 -9.29 -12.17
CA ASP A 135 -8.06 -7.92 -12.37
C ASP A 135 -6.66 -7.70 -11.76
N ASN A 136 -6.00 -8.80 -11.36
CA ASN A 136 -4.67 -8.81 -10.71
C ASN A 136 -4.61 -8.15 -9.32
N GLU A 137 -5.75 -7.94 -8.68
CA GLU A 137 -5.81 -7.61 -7.26
C GLU A 137 -5.84 -8.90 -6.44
N LEU A 138 -4.74 -9.20 -5.76
CA LEU A 138 -4.61 -10.43 -4.98
C LEU A 138 -5.38 -10.31 -3.67
N ALA A 139 -6.03 -11.40 -3.27
CA ALA A 139 -6.70 -11.45 -1.99
C ALA A 139 -5.68 -11.39 -0.85
N MET A 140 -5.90 -10.49 0.11
CA MET A 140 -5.15 -10.50 1.36
C MET A 140 -5.42 -11.80 2.12
N ILE A 141 -4.39 -12.35 2.74
CA ILE A 141 -4.46 -13.54 3.58
C ILE A 141 -3.86 -13.28 4.96
N SER A 142 -4.29 -14.05 5.97
CA SER A 142 -3.82 -13.89 7.36
C SER A 142 -2.40 -14.38 7.60
N HIS A 143 -1.77 -15.07 6.66
CA HIS A 143 -0.38 -15.49 6.74
C HIS A 143 0.52 -14.30 6.40
N LEU A 144 0.92 -13.56 7.43
CA LEU A 144 1.72 -12.34 7.26
C LEU A 144 3.02 -12.64 6.52
N GLY A 145 3.40 -11.75 5.60
CA GLY A 145 4.60 -11.90 4.77
C GLY A 145 4.43 -12.78 3.53
N ALA A 146 3.50 -13.74 3.52
CA ALA A 146 3.34 -14.69 2.41
C ALA A 146 2.93 -14.04 1.09
N MET A 147 2.22 -12.89 1.11
CA MET A 147 1.81 -12.19 -0.10
C MET A 147 2.98 -11.67 -0.94
N VAL A 148 4.13 -11.42 -0.33
CA VAL A 148 5.35 -11.08 -1.08
C VAL A 148 5.73 -12.25 -2.00
N SER A 149 5.80 -13.47 -1.46
CA SER A 149 6.10 -14.69 -2.25
C SER A 149 5.04 -14.97 -3.31
N VAL A 150 3.75 -14.76 -3.00
CA VAL A 150 2.65 -14.91 -3.97
C VAL A 150 2.78 -13.92 -5.12
N THR A 151 3.09 -12.66 -4.81
CA THR A 151 3.32 -11.62 -5.83
C THR A 151 4.52 -11.98 -6.71
N VAL A 152 5.63 -12.43 -6.12
CA VAL A 152 6.82 -12.90 -6.86
C VAL A 152 6.47 -14.05 -7.81
N GLY A 153 5.77 -15.06 -7.31
CA GLY A 153 5.32 -16.20 -8.13
C GLY A 153 4.42 -15.77 -9.30
N THR A 154 3.53 -14.80 -9.06
CA THR A 154 2.67 -14.24 -10.11
C THR A 154 3.47 -13.47 -11.17
N LEU A 155 4.45 -12.67 -10.75
CA LEU A 155 5.37 -11.96 -11.66
C LEU A 155 6.20 -12.96 -12.51
N MET A 156 6.70 -14.02 -11.88
CA MET A 156 7.41 -15.08 -12.60
C MET A 156 6.50 -15.78 -13.61
N ALA A 157 5.25 -16.08 -13.24
CA ALA A 157 4.28 -16.68 -14.16
C ALA A 157 3.99 -15.78 -15.36
N LYS A 158 3.85 -14.47 -15.18
CA LYS A 158 3.71 -13.50 -16.28
C LYS A 158 4.94 -13.51 -17.20
N ARG A 159 6.13 -13.51 -16.61
CA ARG A 159 7.39 -13.62 -17.37
C ARG A 159 7.46 -14.91 -18.19
N PHE A 160 7.07 -16.06 -17.63
CA PHE A 160 7.06 -17.34 -18.36
C PHE A 160 6.03 -17.37 -19.48
N ARG A 161 4.95 -16.60 -19.38
CA ARG A 161 3.97 -16.42 -20.46
C ARG A 161 4.43 -15.43 -21.54
N GLY A 162 5.61 -14.82 -21.38
CA GLY A 162 6.13 -13.82 -22.31
C GLY A 162 5.45 -12.45 -22.20
N GLU A 163 4.65 -12.22 -21.14
CA GLU A 163 4.07 -10.90 -20.86
C GLU A 163 5.20 -9.88 -20.57
N LYS A 164 4.94 -8.61 -20.87
CA LYS A 164 5.90 -7.51 -20.70
C LYS A 164 5.22 -6.30 -20.08
N ASN A 165 6.03 -5.35 -19.60
CA ASN A 165 5.57 -4.06 -19.08
C ASN A 165 4.61 -4.18 -17.90
N PHE A 166 4.87 -5.10 -16.98
CA PHE A 166 4.12 -5.27 -15.74
C PHE A 166 5.01 -5.03 -14.53
N VAL A 167 4.39 -4.64 -13.42
CA VAL A 167 4.99 -4.48 -12.10
C VAL A 167 4.11 -5.21 -11.07
N GLY A 168 4.70 -5.69 -10.00
CA GLY A 168 3.97 -6.12 -8.81
C GLY A 168 4.24 -5.18 -7.66
N LEU A 169 3.19 -4.78 -6.94
CA LEU A 169 3.30 -4.06 -5.70
C LEU A 169 2.68 -4.89 -4.58
N SER A 170 3.46 -5.14 -3.53
CA SER A 170 3.01 -5.84 -2.33
C SER A 170 3.12 -4.93 -1.12
N CYS A 171 2.00 -4.72 -0.43
CA CYS A 171 1.97 -4.01 0.85
C CYS A 171 2.28 -4.96 2.00
N ILE A 172 2.96 -4.47 3.04
CA ILE A 172 3.27 -5.21 4.25
C ILE A 172 3.33 -4.26 5.45
N GLY A 173 3.00 -4.76 6.64
CA GLY A 173 3.27 -4.04 7.89
C GLY A 173 4.63 -4.43 8.47
N GLU A 174 5.19 -3.61 9.34
CA GLU A 174 6.48 -3.86 10.00
C GLU A 174 6.51 -5.20 10.75
N GLY A 175 5.40 -5.58 11.39
CA GLY A 175 5.29 -6.90 12.04
C GLY A 175 5.35 -8.06 11.05
N GLY A 176 4.78 -7.89 9.85
CA GLY A 176 4.85 -8.89 8.78
C GLY A 176 6.27 -9.08 8.24
N MET A 177 7.09 -8.03 8.26
CA MET A 177 8.50 -8.10 7.85
C MET A 177 9.38 -8.96 8.76
N GLN A 178 8.87 -9.40 9.93
CA GLN A 178 9.61 -10.25 10.86
C GLN A 178 9.38 -11.75 10.57
N THR A 179 8.53 -12.10 9.61
CA THR A 179 8.21 -13.49 9.30
C THR A 179 9.21 -14.12 8.33
N GLY A 180 9.43 -15.43 8.45
CA GLY A 180 10.25 -16.19 7.49
C GLY A 180 9.74 -16.07 6.07
N ALA A 181 8.42 -16.10 5.87
CA ALA A 181 7.79 -15.97 4.56
C ALA A 181 8.14 -14.65 3.85
N PHE A 182 8.25 -13.54 4.60
CA PHE A 182 8.72 -12.27 4.06
C PHE A 182 10.17 -12.39 3.56
N HIS A 183 11.08 -12.91 4.40
CA HIS A 183 12.50 -13.02 4.07
C HIS A 183 12.74 -13.92 2.86
N GLU A 184 12.02 -15.02 2.76
CA GLU A 184 12.07 -15.94 1.61
C GLU A 184 11.58 -15.27 0.33
N GLY A 185 10.43 -14.52 0.41
CA GLY A 185 9.88 -13.77 -0.70
C GLY A 185 10.81 -12.67 -1.21
N MET A 186 11.45 -11.93 -0.31
CA MET A 186 12.43 -10.90 -0.66
C MET A 186 13.65 -11.52 -1.35
N ASN A 187 14.18 -12.61 -0.79
CA ASN A 187 15.35 -13.26 -1.37
C ASN A 187 15.08 -13.79 -2.79
N ILE A 188 13.97 -14.50 -3.01
CA ILE A 188 13.63 -15.00 -4.35
C ILE A 188 13.38 -13.86 -5.34
N ALA A 189 12.74 -12.77 -4.89
CA ALA A 189 12.53 -11.59 -5.74
C ALA A 189 13.85 -11.00 -6.25
N ALA A 190 14.84 -10.90 -5.35
CA ALA A 190 16.16 -10.39 -5.68
C ALA A 190 16.93 -11.35 -6.62
N VAL A 191 16.90 -12.66 -6.34
CA VAL A 191 17.57 -13.68 -7.19
C VAL A 191 16.98 -13.69 -8.59
N GLU A 192 15.66 -13.65 -8.70
CA GLU A 192 14.94 -13.70 -9.96
C GLU A 192 14.82 -12.34 -10.66
N GLN A 193 15.21 -11.25 -10.00
CA GLN A 193 15.14 -9.88 -10.55
C GLN A 193 13.76 -9.59 -11.14
N VAL A 194 12.71 -9.89 -10.38
CA VAL A 194 11.34 -9.59 -10.80
C VAL A 194 11.02 -8.09 -10.55
N PRO A 195 10.16 -7.46 -11.36
CA PRO A 195 9.79 -6.05 -11.21
C PRO A 195 8.84 -5.86 -10.01
N LEU A 196 9.38 -5.99 -8.80
CA LEU A 196 8.65 -5.93 -7.54
C LEU A 196 8.90 -4.62 -6.80
N VAL A 197 7.83 -4.05 -6.28
CA VAL A 197 7.86 -3.00 -5.26
C VAL A 197 7.24 -3.55 -3.99
N VAL A 198 7.95 -3.48 -2.87
CA VAL A 198 7.42 -3.79 -1.55
C VAL A 198 7.27 -2.49 -0.78
N VAL A 199 6.05 -2.17 -0.35
CA VAL A 199 5.78 -1.01 0.49
C VAL A 199 5.46 -1.48 1.90
N ALA A 200 6.37 -1.18 2.82
CA ALA A 200 6.22 -1.49 4.23
C ALA A 200 5.66 -0.28 4.99
N THR A 201 4.50 -0.45 5.58
CA THR A 201 3.92 0.56 6.47
C THR A 201 4.38 0.29 7.89
N ASN A 202 5.36 1.06 8.36
CA ASN A 202 5.81 1.03 9.75
C ASN A 202 4.89 1.93 10.59
N ASN A 203 3.89 1.31 11.20
CA ASN A 203 2.95 2.03 12.07
C ASN A 203 3.28 1.89 13.57
N HIS A 204 4.52 1.49 13.87
CA HIS A 204 5.14 1.35 15.18
C HIS A 204 4.63 0.22 16.07
N TYR A 205 3.55 -0.47 15.70
CA TYR A 205 2.94 -1.51 16.52
C TYR A 205 2.43 -2.70 15.69
N ALA A 206 3.03 -3.87 15.86
CA ALA A 206 2.42 -5.12 15.42
C ALA A 206 1.37 -5.55 16.46
N TYR A 207 0.11 -5.25 16.20
CA TYR A 207 -0.96 -5.26 17.21
C TYR A 207 -0.56 -4.35 18.39
N SER A 208 -0.16 -4.93 19.54
CA SER A 208 0.33 -4.23 20.74
C SER A 208 1.84 -4.29 20.93
N THR A 209 2.58 -4.98 20.05
CA THR A 209 4.03 -5.15 20.15
C THR A 209 4.74 -3.95 19.51
N PRO A 210 5.46 -3.11 20.27
CA PRO A 210 6.15 -1.94 19.74
C PRO A 210 7.42 -2.34 18.97
N ASN A 211 7.93 -1.41 18.13
CA ASN A 211 9.07 -1.64 17.23
C ASN A 211 10.29 -2.21 17.92
N GLU A 212 10.66 -1.71 19.11
CA GLU A 212 11.84 -2.13 19.87
C GLU A 212 11.76 -3.60 20.37
N ARG A 213 10.59 -4.23 20.21
CA ARG A 213 10.39 -5.66 20.47
C ARG A 213 10.28 -6.49 19.18
N GLN A 214 10.34 -5.85 18.02
CA GLN A 214 10.16 -6.52 16.73
C GLN A 214 11.48 -6.65 15.96
N PHE A 215 12.34 -5.65 15.98
CA PHE A 215 13.60 -5.62 15.23
C PHE A 215 14.66 -4.79 15.95
N ALA A 216 15.93 -5.01 15.59
CA ALA A 216 17.08 -4.39 16.22
C ALA A 216 17.79 -3.35 15.32
N CYS A 217 17.48 -3.28 14.02
CA CYS A 217 18.03 -2.24 13.14
C CYS A 217 17.36 -0.88 13.42
N ASP A 218 18.06 0.20 13.15
CA ASP A 218 17.55 1.56 13.38
C ASP A 218 16.43 1.90 12.39
N ASP A 219 16.57 1.51 11.13
CA ASP A 219 15.53 1.64 10.10
C ASP A 219 15.35 0.31 9.35
N LEU A 220 14.09 -0.08 9.17
CA LEU A 220 13.72 -1.28 8.43
C LEU A 220 14.18 -1.27 6.97
N VAL A 221 14.40 -0.08 6.39
CA VAL A 221 14.92 0.06 5.01
C VAL A 221 16.32 -0.51 4.85
N GLU A 222 17.12 -0.57 5.91
CA GLU A 222 18.47 -1.14 5.90
C GLU A 222 18.49 -2.60 5.43
N ARG A 223 17.39 -3.30 5.63
CA ARG A 223 17.22 -4.69 5.15
C ARG A 223 17.28 -4.81 3.62
N ALA A 224 16.99 -3.75 2.88
CA ALA A 224 17.09 -3.72 1.43
C ALA A 224 18.50 -4.09 0.96
N ILE A 225 19.53 -3.63 1.68
CA ILE A 225 20.94 -3.89 1.36
C ILE A 225 21.22 -5.41 1.39
N GLY A 226 20.74 -6.10 2.43
CA GLY A 226 20.96 -7.53 2.60
C GLY A 226 20.34 -8.39 1.50
N TYR A 227 19.26 -7.93 0.88
CA TYR A 227 18.61 -8.61 -0.26
C TYR A 227 19.11 -8.14 -1.63
N GLY A 228 19.82 -7.02 -1.71
CA GLY A 228 20.19 -6.40 -2.99
C GLY A 228 19.04 -5.60 -3.62
N PHE A 229 18.11 -5.09 -2.82
CA PHE A 229 17.05 -4.16 -3.21
C PHE A 229 17.55 -2.73 -3.17
N GLU A 230 16.90 -1.85 -3.95
CA GLU A 230 16.97 -0.41 -3.71
C GLU A 230 15.98 -0.07 -2.57
N GLY A 231 16.42 0.68 -1.55
CA GLY A 231 15.64 1.00 -0.36
C GLY A 231 15.38 2.48 -0.22
N TYR A 232 14.17 2.85 0.24
CA TYR A 232 13.73 4.23 0.46
C TYR A 232 12.89 4.33 1.72
N SER A 233 13.20 5.31 2.59
CA SER A 233 12.37 5.68 3.74
C SER A 233 11.62 6.97 3.45
N LEU A 234 10.39 7.09 3.97
CA LEU A 234 9.57 8.30 3.84
C LEU A 234 8.66 8.50 5.05
N ASP A 235 8.21 9.75 5.20
CA ASP A 235 7.12 10.10 6.10
C ASP A 235 5.78 9.74 5.47
N GLY A 236 5.14 8.69 5.98
CA GLY A 236 3.85 8.21 5.47
C GLY A 236 2.66 9.13 5.74
N THR A 237 2.86 10.23 6.48
CA THR A 237 1.83 11.27 6.68
C THR A 237 1.87 12.36 5.61
N ASP A 238 2.94 12.41 4.80
CA ASP A 238 3.08 13.37 3.70
C ASP A 238 2.65 12.74 2.37
N LEU A 239 1.51 13.18 1.84
CA LEU A 239 0.99 12.67 0.56
C LEU A 239 1.94 12.95 -0.59
N ALA A 240 2.59 14.12 -0.64
CA ALA A 240 3.49 14.46 -1.74
C ALA A 240 4.71 13.52 -1.74
N ALA A 241 5.31 13.27 -0.57
CA ALA A 241 6.39 12.31 -0.41
C ALA A 241 5.96 10.88 -0.79
N CYS A 242 4.75 10.46 -0.37
CA CYS A 242 4.20 9.14 -0.73
C CYS A 242 4.06 8.99 -2.25
N LEU A 243 3.50 10.00 -2.93
CA LEU A 243 3.29 9.96 -4.38
C LEU A 243 4.62 9.95 -5.14
N ASP A 244 5.60 10.75 -4.72
CA ASP A 244 6.91 10.83 -5.37
C ASP A 244 7.70 9.52 -5.20
N VAL A 245 7.89 9.08 -3.97
CA VAL A 245 8.76 7.94 -3.66
C VAL A 245 8.16 6.62 -4.15
N ILE A 246 6.87 6.35 -3.86
CA ILE A 246 6.21 5.11 -4.27
C ILE A 246 6.01 5.09 -5.78
N GLY A 247 5.55 6.20 -6.38
CA GLY A 247 5.43 6.31 -7.83
C GLY A 247 6.77 6.17 -8.55
N GLY A 248 7.83 6.77 -7.99
CA GLY A 248 9.21 6.60 -8.46
C GLY A 248 9.67 5.15 -8.38
N ALA A 249 9.38 4.43 -7.29
CA ALA A 249 9.70 3.02 -7.13
C ALA A 249 9.00 2.14 -8.19
N VAL A 250 7.71 2.37 -8.44
CA VAL A 250 6.95 1.68 -9.49
C VAL A 250 7.56 1.95 -10.86
N LYS A 251 7.89 3.20 -11.16
CA LYS A 251 8.55 3.59 -12.43
C LYS A 251 9.91 2.91 -12.60
N ARG A 252 10.74 2.86 -11.56
CA ARG A 252 12.04 2.19 -11.58
C ARG A 252 11.90 0.67 -11.79
N ALA A 253 10.99 0.02 -11.05
CA ALA A 253 10.71 -1.40 -11.22
C ALA A 253 10.26 -1.73 -12.64
N ARG A 254 9.35 -0.93 -13.22
CA ARG A 254 8.89 -1.07 -14.61
C ARG A 254 10.03 -0.88 -15.63
N ALA A 255 10.99 -0.03 -15.32
CA ALA A 255 12.20 0.17 -16.15
C ALA A 255 13.26 -0.95 -15.99
N GLY A 256 12.96 -2.01 -15.25
CA GLY A 256 13.85 -3.15 -15.07
C GLY A 256 14.99 -2.91 -14.06
N ARG A 257 14.82 -1.93 -13.15
CA ARG A 257 15.74 -1.77 -12.01
C ARG A 257 15.54 -2.92 -11.01
N PRO A 258 16.50 -3.18 -10.10
CA PRO A 258 16.32 -4.17 -9.03
C PRO A 258 15.02 -3.98 -8.27
N PRO A 259 14.50 -5.01 -7.60
CA PRO A 259 13.32 -4.85 -6.74
C PRO A 259 13.47 -3.72 -5.73
N GLN A 260 12.38 -3.05 -5.39
CA GLN A 260 12.36 -1.83 -4.57
C GLN A 260 11.73 -2.13 -3.21
N LEU A 261 12.32 -1.61 -2.13
CA LEU A 261 11.73 -1.59 -0.80
C LEU A 261 11.46 -0.14 -0.38
N VAL A 262 10.23 0.18 -0.11
CA VAL A 262 9.83 1.48 0.44
C VAL A 262 9.33 1.26 1.87
N VAL A 263 9.86 1.99 2.84
CA VAL A 263 9.41 1.98 4.24
C VAL A 263 8.77 3.32 4.55
N ALA A 264 7.47 3.32 4.82
CA ALA A 264 6.70 4.49 5.18
C ALA A 264 6.42 4.51 6.69
N SER A 265 6.94 5.51 7.39
CA SER A 265 6.70 5.68 8.83
C SER A 265 5.43 6.47 9.07
N VAL A 266 4.50 5.90 9.87
CA VAL A 266 3.21 6.51 10.20
C VAL A 266 2.70 5.88 11.49
N LEU A 267 1.76 6.51 12.20
CA LEU A 267 1.05 5.86 13.31
C LEU A 267 -0.40 5.61 12.93
N ARG A 268 -0.94 4.45 13.34
CA ARG A 268 -2.38 4.22 13.28
C ARG A 268 -3.13 5.20 14.18
N LEU A 269 -4.16 5.84 13.67
CA LEU A 269 -5.05 6.71 14.47
C LEU A 269 -6.20 5.94 15.13
N SER A 270 -6.20 4.61 14.99
CA SER A 270 -7.18 3.69 15.60
C SER A 270 -6.45 2.50 16.19
N GLY A 271 -7.14 1.66 16.95
CA GLY A 271 -6.63 0.38 17.41
C GLY A 271 -6.27 -0.58 16.27
N HIS A 272 -5.81 -1.77 16.59
CA HIS A 272 -5.53 -2.80 15.59
C HIS A 272 -6.80 -3.15 14.79
N GLY A 273 -7.93 -3.25 15.46
CA GLY A 273 -9.28 -3.33 14.90
C GLY A 273 -10.24 -2.57 15.80
N GLU A 274 -11.50 -2.46 15.43
CA GLU A 274 -12.52 -1.70 16.19
C GLU A 274 -12.83 -2.25 17.58
N HIS A 275 -12.37 -3.46 17.88
CA HIS A 275 -12.45 -4.09 19.20
C HIS A 275 -11.25 -3.71 20.12
N ASP A 276 -10.28 -3.00 19.61
CA ASP A 276 -9.01 -2.65 20.28
C ASP A 276 -8.99 -1.16 20.60
N ASP A 277 -8.83 -0.82 21.87
CA ASP A 277 -8.82 0.56 22.37
C ASP A 277 -7.46 1.26 22.23
N ALA A 278 -6.43 0.55 21.79
CA ALA A 278 -5.05 1.02 21.68
C ALA A 278 -4.48 1.62 22.99
N SER A 279 -4.90 1.11 24.16
CA SER A 279 -4.43 1.59 25.45
C SER A 279 -2.93 1.42 25.68
N TYR A 280 -2.29 0.52 24.91
CA TYR A 280 -0.85 0.28 24.91
C TYR A 280 -0.02 1.36 24.18
N VAL A 281 -0.67 2.26 23.41
CA VAL A 281 0.02 3.37 22.73
C VAL A 281 0.04 4.59 23.65
N PRO A 282 1.23 5.20 23.93
CA PRO A 282 1.31 6.39 24.76
C PRO A 282 0.46 7.54 24.24
N GLU A 283 -0.26 8.23 25.12
CA GLU A 283 -1.16 9.33 24.77
C GLU A 283 -0.46 10.47 24.02
N GLU A 284 0.79 10.76 24.38
CA GLU A 284 1.59 11.77 23.69
C GLU A 284 1.84 11.39 22.22
N MET A 285 2.13 10.11 21.95
CA MET A 285 2.32 9.61 20.60
C MET A 285 1.02 9.68 19.79
N LYS A 286 -0.12 9.34 20.41
CA LYS A 286 -1.45 9.48 19.78
C LYS A 286 -1.71 10.95 19.42
N ARG A 287 -1.48 11.87 20.35
CA ARG A 287 -1.70 13.30 20.15
C ARG A 287 -0.88 13.85 18.98
N GLN A 288 0.42 13.49 18.91
CA GLN A 288 1.31 13.88 17.82
C GLN A 288 0.85 13.30 16.47
N ALA A 289 0.42 12.04 16.45
CA ALA A 289 -0.08 11.40 15.24
C ALA A 289 -1.38 12.04 14.74
N PHE A 290 -2.33 12.35 15.63
CA PHE A 290 -3.56 13.04 15.25
C PHE A 290 -3.29 14.45 14.70
N ALA A 291 -2.29 15.17 15.24
CA ALA A 291 -1.89 16.47 14.70
C ALA A 291 -1.31 16.38 13.28
N ARG A 292 -0.85 15.21 12.88
CA ARG A 292 -0.25 14.93 11.57
C ARG A 292 -1.13 14.03 10.70
N ASP A 293 -2.43 13.90 10.98
CA ASP A 293 -3.33 13.11 10.15
C ASP A 293 -3.24 13.54 8.68
N CYS A 294 -2.76 12.64 7.83
CA CYS A 294 -2.52 12.88 6.40
C CYS A 294 -3.78 13.38 5.67
N PHE A 295 -4.96 12.98 6.13
CA PHE A 295 -6.22 13.43 5.54
C PHE A 295 -6.45 14.92 5.75
N PHE A 296 -6.27 15.43 6.97
CA PHE A 296 -6.50 16.84 7.27
C PHE A 296 -5.42 17.74 6.71
N THR A 297 -4.16 17.31 6.74
CA THR A 297 -3.04 18.06 6.14
C THR A 297 -3.24 18.19 4.64
N THR A 298 -3.61 17.10 3.95
CA THR A 298 -3.91 17.11 2.52
C THR A 298 -5.15 17.97 2.19
N LYS A 299 -6.21 17.88 2.99
CA LYS A 299 -7.42 18.70 2.81
C LYS A 299 -7.11 20.20 2.87
N ASN A 300 -6.28 20.62 3.80
CA ASN A 300 -5.88 22.02 3.93
C ASN A 300 -5.08 22.47 2.72
N LEU A 301 -4.11 21.67 2.29
CA LEU A 301 -3.32 21.95 1.10
C LEU A 301 -4.19 22.04 -0.17
N VAL A 302 -5.17 21.15 -0.35
CA VAL A 302 -6.11 21.19 -1.47
C VAL A 302 -6.95 22.49 -1.45
N ARG A 303 -7.35 22.96 -0.28
CA ARG A 303 -8.07 24.25 -0.15
C ARG A 303 -7.19 25.43 -0.53
N GLU A 304 -5.93 25.45 -0.13
CA GLU A 304 -4.96 26.47 -0.50
C GLU A 304 -4.71 26.49 -2.01
N LEU A 305 -4.51 25.33 -2.63
CA LEU A 305 -4.34 25.19 -4.08
C LEU A 305 -5.58 25.68 -4.85
N LYS A 306 -6.79 25.38 -4.37
CA LYS A 306 -8.04 25.90 -4.97
C LYS A 306 -8.19 27.41 -4.83
N GLY A 307 -7.75 27.97 -3.70
CA GLY A 307 -7.75 29.43 -3.49
C GLY A 307 -6.76 30.19 -4.38
N GLN A 308 -5.69 29.51 -4.81
CA GLN A 308 -4.70 30.06 -5.75
C GLN A 308 -5.09 29.89 -7.21
N CYS A 309 -5.96 28.92 -7.51
CA CYS A 309 -6.48 28.70 -8.86
C CYS A 309 -7.81 29.43 -9.01
N SER A 310 -7.86 30.44 -9.89
CA SER A 310 -9.11 31.09 -10.28
C SER A 310 -9.96 30.09 -11.08
N LEU A 311 -10.67 29.20 -10.39
CA LEU A 311 -11.51 28.19 -10.98
C LEU A 311 -12.75 28.84 -11.58
N GLN A 312 -12.75 29.09 -12.89
CA GLN A 312 -13.93 29.40 -13.67
C GLN A 312 -14.75 28.15 -14.08
N GLN A 313 -14.39 26.95 -13.58
CA GLN A 313 -15.16 25.73 -13.84
C GLN A 313 -15.37 24.95 -12.55
N PRO A 314 -16.61 24.53 -12.23
CA PRO A 314 -16.88 23.67 -11.10
C PRO A 314 -16.21 22.30 -11.32
N CYS A 315 -15.39 21.85 -10.37
CA CYS A 315 -14.88 20.49 -10.36
C CYS A 315 -16.03 19.51 -10.05
N VAL A 316 -16.55 18.89 -11.09
CA VAL A 316 -17.50 17.78 -10.94
C VAL A 316 -16.72 16.53 -10.52
N VAL A 317 -16.80 16.16 -9.26
CA VAL A 317 -16.24 14.93 -8.75
C VAL A 317 -17.35 13.87 -8.82
N GLY A 318 -17.39 13.10 -9.90
CA GLY A 318 -18.24 11.91 -10.00
C GLY A 318 -19.74 12.15 -9.83
N GLY A 319 -20.30 13.27 -10.35
CA GLY A 319 -21.73 13.59 -10.28
C GLY A 319 -22.19 14.28 -9.01
N LEU A 320 -21.28 14.59 -8.08
CA LEU A 320 -21.55 15.43 -6.91
C LEU A 320 -21.12 16.85 -7.23
N GLU A 321 -22.00 17.83 -7.03
CA GLU A 321 -21.67 19.24 -7.18
C GLU A 321 -20.73 19.69 -6.05
N SER A 322 -19.94 20.73 -6.29
CA SER A 322 -18.90 21.20 -5.36
C SER A 322 -19.41 21.61 -3.99
N GLU A 323 -20.70 21.85 -3.82
CA GLU A 323 -21.34 22.17 -2.55
C GLU A 323 -21.55 20.93 -1.67
N ASP A 324 -21.75 19.75 -2.28
CA ASP A 324 -21.98 18.49 -1.53
C ASP A 324 -20.71 17.97 -0.85
N VAL A 325 -19.54 18.34 -1.37
CA VAL A 325 -18.23 17.96 -0.76
C VAL A 325 -17.91 18.82 0.49
N VAL A 326 -18.56 19.97 0.64
CA VAL A 326 -18.35 20.90 1.78
C VAL A 326 -19.26 20.56 2.96
N VAL A 327 -20.37 19.86 2.74
CA VAL A 327 -21.41 19.61 3.77
C VAL A 327 -21.20 18.32 4.54
N CYS A 328 -20.29 17.42 4.12
CA CYS A 328 -20.02 16.14 4.78
C CYS A 328 -18.75 16.16 5.66
N VAL A 329 -18.52 17.25 6.41
CA VAL A 329 -17.48 17.31 7.45
C VAL A 329 -18.04 17.83 8.74
#